data_0193e19d5987c110cf49cb18fbf41d12
#
_entry.id   0193e19d5987c110cf49cb18fbf41d12
#
_cell.length_a   1.000
_cell.length_b   1.000
_cell.length_c   1.000
_cell.angle_alpha   90.00
_cell.angle_beta   90.00
_cell.angle_gamma   90.00
#
_symmetry.space_group_name_H-M   'P 1'
#
loop_
_entity.id
_entity.type
_entity.pdbx_description
1 polymer ?
#
loop_
_entity_poly.entity_id
_entity_poly.type
_entity_poly.pdbx_seq_one_letter_code
_entity_poly.pdbx_strand_id
1 'polypeptide(L)'
;MRGYFIKNIGGNRGKPRIWLQDLEVSSAGMAPGDRYDIHIKGGTVTLRANPDGSRVVSRKVDRRGVENPVIDIESKELLALFDGMSAVRLVQRKGEIYLLPLATELRKKERLTRLKSKIQAGQPLDVGSLSHGGGLLADAVREGLEQAGIQSKNRMANEIRPELLNHSARGRNWSEDTLAVGAPMQELAFDEAAMRHVPRLDVAEAGLPCSGASTAGRARRGTAHAEEHPEVGHLVVAALVILARANPAVLLLENVVPYASSASASILRNQLRDLGYVTHERILRGEEFNALEHRDRWCMVAVTEGMHFDWDMLQLPDNKPLTLSDVLDDIPEDHPMWSEMKGLKAKEERDKAAGKGFRMQVFSPDDTKIGTLTKGYAKVRSTDPKIKHPTDPNLLRQITPAEHARIKQFPPSIIEGLSATIAHEVLGQGVLREPFVAASKAVGESILAFAYDNQPQDMKQLIEAISEEITDTASMVVSEIRSPAPRAIYEGPITINDLGVAVQDIGNGVGIIHKVEQLGEVQLGEVVRVVYPTAKASPKVERLSEGDLAASMAQRPRPALSEQLSNSLNAMNATLQEQELQQRTGVQETMRF
;
A
#
# COMPACT_ATOMS: atom_id res chain seq x y z
N MET A 1 22.88 -5.50 28.24
CA MET A 1 21.45 -5.66 28.58
C MET A 1 21.33 -6.77 29.62
N ARG A 2 20.59 -6.54 30.72
CA ARG A 2 20.34 -7.54 31.79
C ARG A 2 18.91 -8.07 31.76
N GLY A 3 17.98 -7.29 31.20
CA GLY A 3 16.59 -7.68 31.04
C GLY A 3 15.92 -6.91 29.89
N TYR A 4 14.87 -7.52 29.34
CA TYR A 4 14.02 -6.95 28.30
C TYR A 4 12.58 -7.42 28.55
N PHE A 5 11.66 -6.49 28.78
CA PHE A 5 10.27 -6.81 29.09
C PHE A 5 9.32 -5.88 28.33
N ILE A 6 8.10 -6.34 28.13
CA ILE A 6 6.99 -5.51 27.66
C ILE A 6 6.05 -5.30 28.84
N LYS A 7 5.68 -4.06 29.08
CA LYS A 7 4.82 -3.66 30.20
C LYS A 7 3.61 -2.88 29.71
N ASN A 8 2.44 -3.36 30.06
CA ASN A 8 1.20 -2.64 29.77
C ASN A 8 1.12 -1.34 30.58
N ILE A 9 0.65 -0.29 29.95
CA ILE A 9 0.30 0.96 30.60
C ILE A 9 -1.10 0.78 31.18
N GLY A 10 -1.18 0.71 32.50
CA GLY A 10 -2.44 0.66 33.24
C GLY A 10 -3.01 2.05 33.49
N GLY A 11 -4.18 2.11 34.10
CA GLY A 11 -4.78 3.35 34.60
C GLY A 11 -5.08 3.25 36.09
N ASN A 12 -4.88 4.35 36.81
CA ASN A 12 -5.35 4.51 38.18
C ASN A 12 -6.03 5.87 38.33
N ARG A 13 -7.34 5.89 38.67
CA ARG A 13 -8.14 7.12 38.85
C ARG A 13 -8.04 8.09 37.66
N GLY A 14 -8.07 7.56 36.41
CA GLY A 14 -7.98 8.33 35.17
C GLY A 14 -6.58 8.83 34.80
N LYS A 15 -5.53 8.40 35.53
CA LYS A 15 -4.12 8.70 35.20
C LYS A 15 -3.42 7.47 34.67
N PRO A 16 -2.53 7.60 33.67
CA PRO A 16 -1.71 6.49 33.21
C PRO A 16 -0.76 6.02 34.32
N ARG A 17 -0.54 4.71 34.39
CA ARG A 17 0.28 4.09 35.43
C ARG A 17 1.15 2.97 34.87
N ILE A 18 2.41 2.95 35.26
CA ILE A 18 3.33 1.83 35.02
C ILE A 18 3.77 1.27 36.36
N TRP A 19 3.44 -0.01 36.60
CA TRP A 19 3.79 -0.74 37.80
C TRP A 19 4.85 -1.78 37.49
N LEU A 20 6.10 -1.57 37.96
CA LEU A 20 7.22 -2.48 37.80
C LEU A 20 7.41 -3.28 39.07
N GLN A 21 7.68 -4.59 38.96
CA GLN A 21 7.91 -5.45 40.10
C GLN A 21 8.85 -6.61 39.79
N ASP A 22 9.35 -7.26 40.82
CA ASP A 22 10.15 -8.49 40.71
C ASP A 22 11.34 -8.33 39.74
N LEU A 23 11.44 -9.20 38.73
CA LEU A 23 12.51 -9.17 37.73
C LEU A 23 12.54 -7.87 36.90
N GLU A 24 11.41 -7.17 36.76
CA GLU A 24 11.36 -5.89 36.04
C GLU A 24 12.17 -4.79 36.76
N VAL A 25 12.49 -4.96 38.04
CA VAL A 25 13.29 -4.06 38.86
C VAL A 25 14.62 -4.69 39.27
N SER A 26 14.58 -5.92 39.78
CA SER A 26 15.78 -6.61 40.31
C SER A 26 16.81 -6.93 39.24
N SER A 27 16.39 -7.12 37.96
CA SER A 27 17.32 -7.29 36.83
C SER A 27 18.22 -6.07 36.60
N ALA A 28 17.80 -4.88 37.00
CA ALA A 28 18.63 -3.69 37.01
C ALA A 28 19.60 -3.64 38.21
N GLY A 29 19.48 -4.58 39.17
CA GLY A 29 20.22 -4.60 40.41
C GLY A 29 19.70 -3.61 41.44
N MET A 30 18.43 -3.21 41.33
CA MET A 30 17.76 -2.36 42.30
C MET A 30 16.98 -3.25 43.28
N ALA A 31 17.14 -3.00 44.58
CA ALA A 31 16.50 -3.70 45.69
C ALA A 31 15.53 -2.79 46.46
N PRO A 32 14.62 -3.36 47.26
CA PRO A 32 13.78 -2.57 48.15
C PRO A 32 14.61 -1.63 49.03
N GLY A 33 14.25 -0.35 49.09
CA GLY A 33 14.98 0.67 49.84
C GLY A 33 16.04 1.44 49.05
N ASP A 34 16.46 0.95 47.88
CA ASP A 34 17.36 1.70 46.99
C ASP A 34 16.69 2.99 46.50
N ARG A 35 17.53 4.02 46.35
CA ARG A 35 17.05 5.31 45.81
C ARG A 35 17.36 5.45 44.33
N TYR A 36 16.53 6.21 43.62
CA TYR A 36 16.68 6.47 42.19
C TYR A 36 16.11 7.83 41.79
N ASP A 37 16.56 8.32 40.66
CA ASP A 37 16.00 9.47 39.96
C ASP A 37 15.40 9.09 38.61
N ILE A 38 14.48 9.93 38.11
CA ILE A 38 13.89 9.77 36.79
C ILE A 38 14.42 10.88 35.88
N HIS A 39 14.97 10.46 34.74
CA HIS A 39 15.47 11.36 33.71
C HIS A 39 14.65 11.16 32.43
N ILE A 40 14.29 12.26 31.77
CA ILE A 40 13.62 12.24 30.46
C ILE A 40 14.58 12.88 29.46
N LYS A 41 14.93 12.13 28.42
CA LYS A 41 15.76 12.64 27.32
C LYS A 41 15.44 11.90 26.03
N GLY A 42 15.20 12.65 24.93
CA GLY A 42 15.07 12.08 23.59
C GLY A 42 13.98 11.01 23.47
N GLY A 43 12.81 11.20 24.07
CA GLY A 43 11.69 10.23 24.01
C GLY A 43 11.91 8.97 24.86
N THR A 44 12.88 8.99 25.80
CA THR A 44 13.19 7.89 26.71
C THR A 44 13.02 8.36 28.15
N VAL A 45 12.33 7.58 28.98
CA VAL A 45 12.31 7.73 30.44
C VAL A 45 13.32 6.76 31.02
N THR A 46 14.29 7.26 31.78
CA THR A 46 15.33 6.45 32.43
C THR A 46 15.20 6.55 33.92
N LEU A 47 15.04 5.42 34.60
CA LEU A 47 15.14 5.31 36.05
C LEU A 47 16.59 4.94 36.35
N ARG A 48 17.31 5.79 37.07
CA ARG A 48 18.73 5.59 37.39
C ARG A 48 18.93 5.49 38.90
N ALA A 49 19.56 4.40 39.36
CA ALA A 49 19.95 4.25 40.74
C ALA A 49 20.88 5.40 41.17
N ASN A 50 20.53 6.07 42.25
CA ASN A 50 21.28 7.15 42.86
C ASN A 50 21.08 7.08 44.37
N PRO A 51 22.16 6.93 45.19
CA PRO A 51 22.04 6.88 46.65
C PRO A 51 21.34 8.09 47.26
N ASP A 52 21.47 9.27 46.61
CA ASP A 52 20.87 10.52 47.04
C ASP A 52 19.57 10.84 46.25
N GLY A 53 19.06 9.86 45.50
CA GLY A 53 17.91 10.05 44.62
C GLY A 53 16.64 10.44 45.37
N SER A 54 15.75 11.15 44.64
CA SER A 54 14.50 11.69 45.19
C SER A 54 13.41 10.63 45.41
N ARG A 55 13.54 9.46 44.83
CA ARG A 55 12.55 8.38 44.87
C ARG A 55 13.15 7.13 45.47
N VAL A 56 12.28 6.28 46.05
CA VAL A 56 12.69 5.02 46.70
C VAL A 56 12.01 3.84 46.04
N VAL A 57 12.75 2.74 45.83
CA VAL A 57 12.20 1.44 45.42
C VAL A 57 11.38 0.90 46.58
N SER A 58 10.08 0.81 46.38
CA SER A 58 9.15 0.27 47.35
C SER A 58 9.31 -1.24 47.51
N ARG A 59 8.77 -1.79 48.59
CA ARG A 59 8.73 -3.24 48.85
C ARG A 59 7.30 -3.77 48.83
N LYS A 60 7.13 -4.96 48.29
CA LYS A 60 5.91 -5.74 48.38
C LYS A 60 6.27 -7.10 48.96
N VAL A 61 5.68 -7.46 50.08
CA VAL A 61 5.88 -8.76 50.71
C VAL A 61 4.89 -9.74 50.06
N ASP A 62 5.38 -10.84 49.53
CA ASP A 62 4.55 -11.91 49.00
C ASP A 62 3.96 -12.82 50.10
N ARG A 63 3.10 -13.77 49.74
CA ARG A 63 2.49 -14.71 50.71
C ARG A 63 3.50 -15.62 51.42
N ARG A 64 4.75 -15.67 50.95
CA ARG A 64 5.84 -16.47 51.53
C ARG A 64 6.78 -15.64 52.41
N GLY A 65 6.48 -14.36 52.59
CA GLY A 65 7.30 -13.43 53.35
C GLY A 65 8.50 -12.86 52.59
N VAL A 66 8.60 -13.10 51.28
CA VAL A 66 9.70 -12.58 50.45
C VAL A 66 9.41 -11.14 50.07
N GLU A 67 10.39 -10.27 50.31
CA GLU A 67 10.33 -8.85 49.90
C GLU A 67 10.69 -8.70 48.40
N ASN A 68 9.78 -8.21 47.61
CA ASN A 68 9.95 -7.95 46.17
C ASN A 68 10.06 -6.45 45.91
N PRO A 69 10.98 -6.00 45.04
CA PRO A 69 11.11 -4.60 44.69
C PRO A 69 9.94 -4.14 43.82
N VAL A 70 9.45 -2.91 44.07
CA VAL A 70 8.38 -2.29 43.34
C VAL A 70 8.72 -0.85 42.98
N ILE A 71 8.49 -0.45 41.74
CA ILE A 71 8.52 0.90 41.29
C ILE A 71 7.15 1.23 40.67
N ASP A 72 6.51 2.27 41.20
CA ASP A 72 5.22 2.74 40.75
C ASP A 72 5.38 4.14 40.15
N ILE A 73 5.02 4.25 38.87
CA ILE A 73 5.07 5.51 38.12
C ILE A 73 3.66 5.90 37.75
N GLU A 74 3.15 6.90 38.45
CA GLU A 74 1.82 7.44 38.27
C GLU A 74 1.94 8.94 38.00
N SER A 75 2.33 9.33 36.78
CA SER A 75 2.51 10.72 36.38
C SER A 75 2.10 10.90 34.93
N LYS A 76 1.12 11.78 34.69
CA LYS A 76 0.68 12.13 33.34
C LYS A 76 1.82 12.76 32.52
N GLU A 77 2.65 13.56 33.16
CA GLU A 77 3.79 14.25 32.51
C GLU A 77 4.90 13.28 32.07
N LEU A 78 5.28 12.34 32.98
CA LEU A 78 6.31 11.34 32.68
C LEU A 78 5.87 10.33 31.61
N LEU A 79 4.58 10.04 31.56
CA LEU A 79 4.01 9.07 30.66
C LEU A 79 3.40 9.70 29.39
N ALA A 80 3.44 11.03 29.24
CA ALA A 80 2.98 11.74 28.05
C ALA A 80 3.72 11.29 26.77
N LEU A 81 4.98 10.84 26.89
CA LEU A 81 5.76 10.26 25.77
C LEU A 81 5.16 8.97 25.21
N PHE A 82 4.29 8.32 25.95
CA PHE A 82 3.65 7.06 25.62
C PHE A 82 2.14 7.22 25.42
N ASP A 83 1.68 8.45 25.23
CA ASP A 83 0.27 8.74 25.02
C ASP A 83 -0.26 7.99 23.79
N GLY A 84 -1.46 7.40 23.93
CA GLY A 84 -2.04 6.53 22.91
C GLY A 84 -1.44 5.12 22.83
N MET A 85 -0.38 4.78 23.60
CA MET A 85 0.22 3.45 23.60
C MET A 85 -0.38 2.57 24.69
N SER A 86 -0.64 1.30 24.38
CA SER A 86 -1.11 0.30 25.34
C SER A 86 0.00 -0.29 26.21
N ALA A 87 1.25 -0.23 25.74
CA ALA A 87 2.40 -0.82 26.41
C ALA A 87 3.70 -0.07 26.09
N VAL A 88 4.69 -0.32 26.94
CA VAL A 88 6.07 0.17 26.80
C VAL A 88 7.05 -0.97 26.84
N ARG A 89 8.22 -0.76 26.28
CA ARG A 89 9.36 -1.65 26.34
C ARG A 89 10.29 -1.24 27.48
N LEU A 90 10.63 -2.18 28.34
CA LEU A 90 11.60 -2.02 29.41
C LEU A 90 12.93 -2.64 29.00
N VAL A 91 14.01 -1.89 29.12
CA VAL A 91 15.38 -2.39 28.92
C VAL A 91 16.17 -2.11 30.19
N GLN A 92 16.73 -3.16 30.82
CA GLN A 92 17.51 -3.02 32.03
C GLN A 92 19.01 -3.13 31.75
N ARG A 93 19.75 -2.24 32.41
CA ARG A 93 21.21 -2.29 32.58
C ARG A 93 21.52 -2.22 34.09
N LYS A 94 22.78 -2.42 34.48
CA LYS A 94 23.17 -2.27 35.87
C LYS A 94 22.89 -0.86 36.36
N GLY A 95 22.01 -0.71 37.35
CA GLY A 95 21.62 0.58 37.93
C GLY A 95 20.66 1.42 37.05
N GLU A 96 20.15 0.90 35.92
CA GLU A 96 19.29 1.68 35.04
C GLU A 96 18.15 0.84 34.47
N ILE A 97 16.95 1.44 34.44
CA ILE A 97 15.77 0.93 33.75
C ILE A 97 15.31 1.97 32.73
N TYR A 98 15.29 1.61 31.47
CA TYR A 98 14.82 2.44 30.36
C TYR A 98 13.39 2.04 30.01
N LEU A 99 12.48 3.02 30.01
CA LEU A 99 11.15 2.88 29.43
C LEU A 99 11.16 3.52 28.04
N LEU A 100 10.81 2.74 27.07
CA LEU A 100 10.88 3.09 25.65
C LEU A 100 9.55 2.76 24.97
N PRO A 101 9.18 3.46 23.91
CA PRO A 101 8.09 3.00 23.04
C PRO A 101 8.33 1.59 22.53
N LEU A 102 7.26 0.86 22.20
CA LEU A 102 7.40 -0.43 21.54
C LEU A 102 8.19 -0.29 20.23
N ALA A 103 9.00 -1.29 19.90
CA ALA A 103 9.77 -1.27 18.65
C ALA A 103 8.87 -1.18 17.41
N THR A 104 7.68 -1.79 17.47
CA THR A 104 6.66 -1.72 16.42
C THR A 104 6.10 -0.31 16.26
N GLU A 105 5.82 0.40 17.35
CA GLU A 105 5.35 1.79 17.31
C GLU A 105 6.40 2.74 16.71
N LEU A 106 7.66 2.58 17.10
CA LEU A 106 8.75 3.35 16.51
C LEU A 106 8.89 3.09 14.99
N ARG A 107 8.73 1.84 14.57
CA ARG A 107 8.76 1.47 13.15
C ARG A 107 7.58 2.05 12.38
N LYS A 108 6.36 1.98 12.93
CA LYS A 108 5.17 2.61 12.34
C LYS A 108 5.40 4.11 12.14
N LYS A 109 5.78 4.79 13.21
CA LYS A 109 6.04 6.24 13.18
C LYS A 109 7.12 6.59 12.14
N GLU A 110 8.24 5.84 12.11
CA GLU A 110 9.34 6.10 11.16
C GLU A 110 8.85 6.01 9.71
N ARG A 111 8.17 4.91 9.32
CA ARG A 111 7.75 4.71 7.93
C ARG A 111 6.65 5.67 7.49
N LEU A 112 5.71 6.01 8.39
CA LEU A 112 4.66 7.00 8.10
C LEU A 112 5.24 8.42 7.96
N THR A 113 6.15 8.82 8.87
CA THR A 113 6.81 10.13 8.79
C THR A 113 7.64 10.25 7.51
N ARG A 114 8.41 9.21 7.15
CA ARG A 114 9.22 9.20 5.92
C ARG A 114 8.34 9.33 4.69
N LEU A 115 7.27 8.52 4.60
CA LEU A 115 6.33 8.56 3.49
C LEU A 115 5.70 9.94 3.32
N LYS A 116 5.12 10.48 4.40
CA LYS A 116 4.47 11.81 4.40
C LYS A 116 5.46 12.90 3.98
N SER A 117 6.67 12.91 4.55
CA SER A 117 7.69 13.90 4.22
C SER A 117 8.12 13.86 2.75
N LYS A 118 8.27 12.67 2.16
CA LYS A 118 8.63 12.54 0.74
C LYS A 118 7.53 13.04 -0.19
N ILE A 119 6.29 12.65 0.06
CA ILE A 119 5.14 13.08 -0.75
C ILE A 119 5.00 14.60 -0.68
N GLN A 120 5.02 15.19 0.51
CA GLN A 120 4.91 16.65 0.69
C GLN A 120 6.09 17.42 0.06
N ALA A 121 7.26 16.80 -0.04
CA ALA A 121 8.43 17.38 -0.70
C ALA A 121 8.51 17.09 -2.21
N GLY A 122 7.52 16.40 -2.80
CA GLY A 122 7.53 16.00 -4.21
C GLY A 122 8.69 15.06 -4.58
N GLN A 123 9.21 14.31 -3.60
CA GLN A 123 10.32 13.38 -3.82
C GLN A 123 9.80 12.02 -4.31
N PRO A 124 10.53 11.33 -5.21
CA PRO A 124 10.15 10.01 -5.65
C PRO A 124 10.18 9.00 -4.51
N LEU A 125 9.22 8.08 -4.50
CA LEU A 125 9.16 6.99 -3.53
C LEU A 125 10.20 5.92 -3.84
N ASP A 126 10.83 5.40 -2.79
CA ASP A 126 11.74 4.26 -2.87
C ASP A 126 10.94 2.96 -2.89
N VAL A 127 10.99 2.25 -4.01
CA VAL A 127 10.30 0.95 -4.20
C VAL A 127 11.31 -0.18 -4.10
N GLY A 128 10.92 -1.27 -3.45
CA GLY A 128 11.70 -2.50 -3.40
C GLY A 128 10.94 -3.69 -3.94
N SER A 129 11.65 -4.60 -4.61
CA SER A 129 11.09 -5.76 -5.27
C SER A 129 11.74 -7.05 -4.75
N LEU A 130 10.93 -8.01 -4.29
CA LEU A 130 11.38 -9.35 -3.90
C LEU A 130 10.87 -10.39 -4.89
N SER A 131 11.74 -11.31 -5.32
CA SER A 131 11.49 -12.22 -6.44
C SER A 131 11.14 -11.47 -7.72
N HIS A 132 11.97 -10.50 -8.04
CA HIS A 132 11.77 -9.50 -9.09
C HIS A 132 11.47 -10.08 -10.48
N GLY A 133 12.02 -11.27 -10.81
CA GLY A 133 11.89 -11.85 -12.12
C GLY A 133 12.41 -10.93 -13.21
N GLY A 134 11.66 -10.75 -14.29
CA GLY A 134 11.96 -9.79 -15.35
C GLY A 134 11.42 -8.37 -15.10
N GLY A 135 10.93 -8.07 -13.89
CA GLY A 135 10.47 -6.74 -13.53
C GLY A 135 9.02 -6.40 -13.93
N LEU A 136 8.20 -7.39 -14.31
CA LEU A 136 6.84 -7.13 -14.79
C LEU A 136 5.94 -6.54 -13.70
N LEU A 137 5.99 -7.08 -12.47
CA LEU A 137 5.22 -6.54 -11.35
C LEU A 137 5.73 -5.15 -10.96
N ALA A 138 7.05 -4.97 -10.92
CA ALA A 138 7.67 -3.68 -10.64
C ALA A 138 7.28 -2.60 -11.67
N ASP A 139 7.20 -2.94 -12.96
CA ASP A 139 6.72 -2.03 -14.01
C ASP A 139 5.26 -1.64 -13.80
N ALA A 140 4.40 -2.60 -13.49
CA ALA A 140 2.99 -2.31 -13.21
C ALA A 140 2.80 -1.44 -11.95
N VAL A 141 3.59 -1.69 -10.89
CA VAL A 141 3.57 -0.87 -9.67
C VAL A 141 4.02 0.56 -9.96
N ARG A 142 5.12 0.73 -10.69
CA ARG A 142 5.60 2.05 -11.13
C ARG A 142 4.52 2.80 -11.88
N GLU A 143 3.97 2.18 -12.92
CA GLU A 143 2.95 2.80 -13.76
C GLU A 143 1.71 3.23 -12.96
N GLY A 144 1.23 2.36 -12.06
CA GLY A 144 0.09 2.68 -11.22
C GLY A 144 0.36 3.86 -10.28
N LEU A 145 1.53 3.94 -9.68
CA LEU A 145 1.95 5.08 -8.87
C LEU A 145 2.06 6.36 -9.72
N GLU A 146 2.62 6.29 -10.92
CA GLU A 146 2.68 7.43 -11.86
C GLU A 146 1.29 7.92 -12.27
N GLN A 147 0.35 7.00 -12.52
CA GLN A 147 -1.06 7.36 -12.80
C GLN A 147 -1.77 8.01 -11.62
N ALA A 148 -1.33 7.75 -10.40
CA ALA A 148 -1.77 8.47 -9.20
C ALA A 148 -1.03 9.81 -8.99
N GLY A 149 -0.06 10.17 -9.86
CA GLY A 149 0.74 11.38 -9.75
C GLY A 149 1.98 11.25 -8.85
N ILE A 150 2.38 10.02 -8.49
CA ILE A 150 3.53 9.74 -7.63
C ILE A 150 4.69 9.19 -8.45
N GLN A 151 5.81 9.88 -8.44
CA GLN A 151 7.04 9.33 -9.02
C GLN A 151 7.66 8.29 -8.08
N SER A 152 8.29 7.27 -8.65
CA SER A 152 8.96 6.22 -7.88
C SER A 152 10.27 5.80 -8.54
N LYS A 153 11.18 5.24 -7.74
CA LYS A 153 12.44 4.65 -8.20
C LYS A 153 12.69 3.31 -7.53
N ASN A 154 13.29 2.40 -8.25
CA ASN A 154 13.68 1.10 -7.70
C ASN A 154 14.92 1.29 -6.82
N ARG A 155 14.80 0.99 -5.52
CA ARG A 155 15.91 1.10 -4.55
C ARG A 155 16.51 -0.25 -4.19
N MET A 156 15.78 -1.34 -4.43
CA MET A 156 16.23 -2.69 -4.18
C MET A 156 15.47 -3.67 -5.07
N ALA A 157 16.18 -4.58 -5.70
CA ALA A 157 15.59 -5.72 -6.39
C ALA A 157 16.35 -7.01 -6.04
N ASN A 158 15.62 -8.02 -5.57
CA ASN A 158 16.15 -9.36 -5.34
C ASN A 158 15.60 -10.35 -6.35
N GLU A 159 16.49 -11.02 -7.05
CA GLU A 159 16.17 -12.11 -7.98
C GLU A 159 17.34 -13.11 -7.97
N ILE A 160 17.02 -14.41 -7.92
CA ILE A 160 18.03 -15.47 -7.91
C ILE A 160 18.82 -15.57 -9.23
N ARG A 161 18.25 -15.08 -10.32
CA ARG A 161 18.82 -15.13 -11.67
C ARG A 161 19.40 -13.77 -12.07
N PRO A 162 20.73 -13.57 -12.00
CA PRO A 162 21.35 -12.30 -12.27
C PRO A 162 21.09 -11.74 -13.69
N GLU A 163 20.89 -12.63 -14.68
CA GLU A 163 20.59 -12.22 -16.05
C GLU A 163 19.23 -11.49 -16.17
N LEU A 164 18.27 -11.80 -15.30
CA LEU A 164 16.99 -11.11 -15.27
C LEU A 164 17.11 -9.73 -14.60
N LEU A 165 17.94 -9.60 -13.55
CA LEU A 165 18.28 -8.29 -12.98
C LEU A 165 18.99 -7.42 -14.02
N ASN A 166 19.98 -7.96 -14.73
CA ASN A 166 20.70 -7.24 -15.78
C ASN A 166 19.76 -6.78 -16.92
N HIS A 167 18.74 -7.57 -17.24
CA HIS A 167 17.72 -7.17 -18.20
C HIS A 167 16.88 -6.01 -17.66
N SER A 168 16.33 -6.17 -16.47
CA SER A 168 15.47 -5.16 -15.83
C SER A 168 16.21 -3.85 -15.54
N ALA A 169 17.51 -3.93 -15.22
CA ALA A 169 18.36 -2.76 -14.94
C ALA A 169 18.55 -1.81 -16.15
N ARG A 170 18.24 -2.26 -17.37
CA ARG A 170 18.20 -1.40 -18.55
C ARG A 170 16.96 -0.49 -18.60
N GLY A 171 15.98 -0.78 -17.76
CA GLY A 171 14.75 0.01 -17.63
C GLY A 171 14.98 1.36 -16.95
N ARG A 172 14.02 2.27 -17.12
CA ARG A 172 14.11 3.67 -16.67
C ARG A 172 14.11 3.87 -15.15
N ASN A 173 13.76 2.85 -14.37
CA ASN A 173 13.53 2.98 -12.92
C ASN A 173 14.72 2.61 -12.06
N TRP A 174 15.80 2.17 -12.67
CA TRP A 174 17.03 1.84 -11.97
C TRP A 174 17.92 3.09 -11.88
N SER A 175 18.56 3.27 -10.73
CA SER A 175 19.55 4.34 -10.46
C SER A 175 20.84 3.72 -9.95
N GLU A 176 21.90 4.51 -9.88
CA GLU A 176 23.18 4.10 -9.29
C GLU A 176 23.04 3.63 -7.84
N ASP A 177 22.02 4.14 -7.14
CA ASP A 177 21.69 3.77 -5.76
C ASP A 177 20.87 2.48 -5.63
N THR A 178 20.50 1.81 -6.70
CA THR A 178 19.67 0.59 -6.65
C THR A 178 20.50 -0.58 -6.14
N LEU A 179 20.10 -1.18 -5.03
CA LEU A 179 20.69 -2.41 -4.51
C LEU A 179 20.20 -3.61 -5.33
N ALA A 180 21.04 -4.13 -6.22
CA ALA A 180 20.79 -5.35 -6.97
C ALA A 180 21.27 -6.56 -6.16
N VAL A 181 20.36 -7.50 -5.85
CA VAL A 181 20.67 -8.73 -5.11
C VAL A 181 20.42 -9.94 -5.99
N GLY A 182 21.46 -10.39 -6.71
CA GLY A 182 21.48 -11.56 -7.58
C GLY A 182 21.74 -12.85 -6.81
N ALA A 183 20.95 -13.14 -5.76
CA ALA A 183 21.17 -14.25 -4.85
C ALA A 183 19.84 -14.81 -4.33
N PRO A 184 19.85 -16.06 -3.81
CA PRO A 184 18.72 -16.57 -3.06
C PRO A 184 18.34 -15.62 -1.90
N MET A 185 17.05 -15.36 -1.75
CA MET A 185 16.52 -14.42 -0.76
C MET A 185 16.95 -14.78 0.69
N GLN A 186 17.04 -16.05 1.00
CA GLN A 186 17.46 -16.54 2.32
C GLN A 186 18.93 -16.22 2.63
N GLU A 187 19.80 -16.19 1.61
CA GLU A 187 21.21 -15.79 1.81
C GLU A 187 21.28 -14.34 2.27
N LEU A 188 20.53 -13.43 1.65
CA LEU A 188 20.45 -12.05 2.10
C LEU A 188 19.83 -11.96 3.50
N ALA A 189 18.68 -12.65 3.72
CA ALA A 189 17.90 -12.51 4.95
C ALA A 189 18.67 -12.89 6.22
N PHE A 190 19.58 -13.86 6.12
CA PHE A 190 20.34 -14.39 7.26
C PHE A 190 21.81 -13.95 7.28
N ASP A 191 22.25 -13.14 6.32
CA ASP A 191 23.54 -12.46 6.37
C ASP A 191 23.38 -11.10 7.10
N GLU A 192 23.82 -11.06 8.36
CA GLU A 192 23.71 -9.86 9.19
C GLU A 192 24.47 -8.65 8.57
N ALA A 193 25.61 -8.89 7.93
CA ALA A 193 26.40 -7.83 7.30
C ALA A 193 25.67 -7.28 6.06
N ALA A 194 25.20 -8.16 5.18
CA ALA A 194 24.46 -7.76 3.98
C ALA A 194 23.13 -7.06 4.34
N MET A 195 22.41 -7.52 5.35
CA MET A 195 21.16 -6.92 5.83
C MET A 195 21.31 -5.48 6.31
N ARG A 196 22.52 -5.04 6.71
CA ARG A 196 22.78 -3.62 7.06
C ARG A 196 22.65 -2.69 5.86
N HIS A 197 22.86 -3.20 4.66
CA HIS A 197 22.78 -2.45 3.40
C HIS A 197 21.38 -2.43 2.80
N VAL A 198 20.45 -3.23 3.31
CA VAL A 198 19.03 -3.19 2.87
C VAL A 198 18.45 -1.80 3.18
N PRO A 199 18.01 -1.05 2.14
CA PRO A 199 17.53 0.32 2.32
C PRO A 199 16.16 0.34 3.01
N ARG A 200 15.80 1.51 3.55
CA ARG A 200 14.42 1.79 3.92
C ARG A 200 13.61 2.01 2.65
N LEU A 201 12.43 1.41 2.60
CA LEU A 201 11.55 1.48 1.43
C LEU A 201 10.24 2.17 1.79
N ASP A 202 9.65 2.88 0.85
CA ASP A 202 8.32 3.46 1.01
C ASP A 202 7.24 2.46 0.58
N VAL A 203 7.48 1.81 -0.55
CA VAL A 203 6.63 0.73 -1.07
C VAL A 203 7.50 -0.51 -1.32
N ALA A 204 6.98 -1.69 -1.01
CA ALA A 204 7.62 -2.94 -1.44
C ALA A 204 6.60 -3.80 -2.18
N GLU A 205 7.04 -4.45 -3.26
CA GLU A 205 6.26 -5.46 -3.95
C GLU A 205 6.97 -6.82 -3.89
N ALA A 206 6.19 -7.90 -3.90
CA ALA A 206 6.75 -9.24 -3.94
C ALA A 206 5.82 -10.22 -4.65
N GLY A 207 6.38 -10.90 -5.67
CA GLY A 207 5.81 -12.08 -6.29
C GLY A 207 6.47 -13.35 -5.77
N LEU A 208 6.15 -13.78 -4.55
CA LEU A 208 6.81 -14.95 -3.96
C LEU A 208 6.62 -16.20 -4.81
N PRO A 209 7.63 -17.09 -4.95
CA PRO A 209 7.53 -18.26 -5.82
C PRO A 209 6.33 -19.15 -5.50
N CYS A 210 5.47 -19.36 -6.50
CA CYS A 210 4.20 -20.07 -6.37
C CYS A 210 4.28 -21.58 -6.64
N SER A 211 5.47 -22.14 -6.97
CA SER A 211 5.59 -23.54 -7.43
C SER A 211 5.12 -24.57 -6.39
N GLY A 212 5.10 -24.25 -5.11
CA GLY A 212 4.48 -25.07 -4.06
C GLY A 212 2.94 -24.93 -4.00
N ALA A 213 2.40 -23.77 -4.31
CA ALA A 213 0.96 -23.46 -4.15
C ALA A 213 0.15 -23.70 -5.44
N SER A 214 0.77 -23.59 -6.62
CA SER A 214 0.06 -23.74 -7.90
C SER A 214 -0.46 -25.16 -8.10
N THR A 215 -1.66 -25.30 -8.66
CA THR A 215 -2.28 -26.61 -8.96
C THR A 215 -1.35 -27.49 -9.80
N ALA A 216 -0.71 -26.92 -10.83
CA ALA A 216 0.23 -27.64 -11.68
C ALA A 216 1.51 -28.05 -10.94
N GLY A 217 2.01 -27.21 -10.03
CA GLY A 217 3.20 -27.52 -9.21
C GLY A 217 2.93 -28.64 -8.23
N ARG A 218 1.81 -28.59 -7.52
CA ARG A 218 1.37 -29.65 -6.57
C ARG A 218 1.12 -30.97 -7.28
N ALA A 219 0.37 -30.96 -8.38
CA ALA A 219 0.10 -32.17 -9.17
C ALA A 219 1.38 -32.84 -9.69
N ARG A 220 2.39 -32.05 -10.09
CA ARG A 220 3.67 -32.57 -10.57
C ARG A 220 4.49 -33.26 -9.48
N ARG A 221 4.39 -32.82 -8.22
CA ARG A 221 5.22 -33.28 -7.10
C ARG A 221 4.48 -34.18 -6.12
N GLY A 222 3.16 -34.27 -6.22
CA GLY A 222 2.34 -35.03 -5.27
C GLY A 222 2.30 -34.42 -3.87
N THR A 223 2.60 -33.10 -3.73
CA THR A 223 2.58 -32.41 -2.43
C THR A 223 1.17 -31.92 -2.09
N ALA A 224 0.77 -32.08 -0.83
CA ALA A 224 -0.51 -31.61 -0.33
C ALA A 224 -0.46 -30.10 0.01
N HIS A 225 0.66 -29.63 0.57
CA HIS A 225 0.84 -28.26 1.03
C HIS A 225 1.93 -27.52 0.25
N ALA A 226 1.78 -26.19 0.14
CA ALA A 226 2.74 -25.33 -0.54
C ALA A 226 4.11 -25.34 0.14
N GLU A 227 4.11 -25.42 1.45
CA GLU A 227 5.26 -25.38 2.34
C GLU A 227 6.14 -26.64 2.25
N GLU A 228 5.60 -27.73 1.75
CA GLU A 228 6.36 -28.98 1.50
C GLU A 228 7.33 -28.86 0.31
N HIS A 229 7.28 -27.77 -0.44
CA HIS A 229 8.19 -27.56 -1.55
C HIS A 229 9.60 -27.23 -1.02
N PRO A 230 10.62 -28.10 -1.28
CA PRO A 230 11.92 -28.00 -0.62
C PRO A 230 12.69 -26.71 -0.92
N GLU A 231 12.47 -26.13 -2.11
CA GLU A 231 13.22 -24.94 -2.55
C GLU A 231 12.52 -23.61 -2.26
N VAL A 232 11.18 -23.59 -2.16
CA VAL A 232 10.44 -22.32 -2.10
C VAL A 232 9.42 -22.24 -0.97
N GLY A 233 9.10 -23.37 -0.32
CA GLY A 233 8.08 -23.41 0.73
C GLY A 233 8.41 -22.54 1.95
N HIS A 234 9.68 -22.32 2.22
CA HIS A 234 10.18 -21.56 3.36
C HIS A 234 10.50 -20.08 3.04
N LEU A 235 10.42 -19.64 1.79
CA LEU A 235 10.86 -18.29 1.37
C LEU A 235 10.04 -17.16 2.00
N VAL A 236 8.82 -17.43 2.45
CA VAL A 236 8.01 -16.46 3.20
C VAL A 236 8.74 -15.93 4.43
N VAL A 237 9.54 -16.76 5.12
CA VAL A 237 10.32 -16.36 6.29
C VAL A 237 11.41 -15.37 5.91
N ALA A 238 12.19 -15.69 4.86
CA ALA A 238 13.22 -14.80 4.35
C ALA A 238 12.64 -13.45 3.88
N ALA A 239 11.53 -13.49 3.14
CA ALA A 239 10.82 -12.29 2.71
C ALA A 239 10.42 -11.41 3.90
N LEU A 240 9.83 -11.98 4.94
CA LEU A 240 9.42 -11.26 6.15
C LEU A 240 10.62 -10.61 6.89
N VAL A 241 11.75 -11.30 6.97
CA VAL A 241 12.98 -10.76 7.58
C VAL A 241 13.48 -9.54 6.81
N ILE A 242 13.54 -9.63 5.48
CA ILE A 242 13.96 -8.52 4.61
C ILE A 242 12.96 -7.36 4.71
N LEU A 243 11.65 -7.62 4.62
CA LEU A 243 10.60 -6.61 4.72
C LEU A 243 10.60 -5.93 6.11
N ALA A 244 10.83 -6.68 7.18
CA ALA A 244 10.96 -6.11 8.51
C ALA A 244 12.18 -5.16 8.60
N ARG A 245 13.28 -5.45 7.90
CA ARG A 245 14.45 -4.56 7.84
C ARG A 245 14.19 -3.34 6.96
N ALA A 246 13.62 -3.53 5.78
CA ALA A 246 13.30 -2.46 4.83
C ALA A 246 12.22 -1.50 5.35
N ASN A 247 11.32 -1.97 6.20
CA ASN A 247 10.24 -1.23 6.86
C ASN A 247 9.42 -0.35 5.89
N PRO A 248 8.85 -0.91 4.81
CA PRO A 248 8.04 -0.14 3.87
C PRO A 248 6.74 0.36 4.53
N ALA A 249 6.21 1.48 4.05
CA ALA A 249 4.91 1.98 4.51
C ALA A 249 3.74 1.18 3.91
N VAL A 250 3.92 0.70 2.68
CA VAL A 250 2.94 -0.12 1.94
C VAL A 250 3.61 -1.32 1.31
N LEU A 251 2.91 -2.44 1.31
CA LEU A 251 3.29 -3.70 0.68
C LEU A 251 2.23 -4.11 -0.33
N LEU A 252 2.66 -4.58 -1.52
CA LEU A 252 1.83 -5.23 -2.51
C LEU A 252 2.39 -6.62 -2.78
N LEU A 253 1.63 -7.65 -2.42
CA LEU A 253 2.03 -9.05 -2.55
C LEU A 253 1.14 -9.76 -3.56
N GLU A 254 1.76 -10.49 -4.49
CA GLU A 254 1.09 -11.26 -5.54
C GLU A 254 1.35 -12.75 -5.38
N ASN A 255 0.35 -13.56 -5.67
CA ASN A 255 0.52 -15.00 -5.82
C ASN A 255 -0.65 -15.62 -6.59
N VAL A 256 -0.56 -16.94 -6.85
CA VAL A 256 -1.69 -17.71 -7.37
C VAL A 256 -2.82 -17.80 -6.35
N VAL A 257 -4.08 -17.88 -6.82
CA VAL A 257 -5.27 -17.90 -5.96
C VAL A 257 -5.18 -18.94 -4.82
N PRO A 258 -4.73 -20.19 -5.03
CA PRO A 258 -4.63 -21.17 -3.94
C PRO A 258 -3.63 -20.81 -2.83
N TYR A 259 -2.71 -19.86 -3.07
CA TYR A 259 -1.78 -19.40 -2.04
C TYR A 259 -2.52 -18.72 -0.85
N ALA A 260 -3.64 -18.07 -1.11
CA ALA A 260 -4.44 -17.39 -0.09
C ALA A 260 -4.83 -18.29 1.11
N SER A 261 -5.00 -19.59 0.87
CA SER A 261 -5.35 -20.59 1.89
C SER A 261 -4.15 -21.37 2.44
N SER A 262 -2.93 -21.00 2.08
CA SER A 262 -1.70 -21.66 2.55
C SER A 262 -1.30 -21.24 3.96
N ALA A 263 -0.48 -22.05 4.62
CA ALA A 263 0.15 -21.68 5.90
C ALA A 263 1.04 -20.45 5.74
N SER A 264 1.74 -20.32 4.62
CA SER A 264 2.55 -19.14 4.26
C SER A 264 1.75 -17.85 4.26
N ALA A 265 0.56 -17.85 3.66
CA ALA A 265 -0.33 -16.67 3.68
C ALA A 265 -0.82 -16.35 5.10
N SER A 266 -1.09 -17.38 5.92
CA SER A 266 -1.48 -17.19 7.32
C SER A 266 -0.34 -16.59 8.15
N ILE A 267 0.90 -17.03 7.92
CA ILE A 267 2.11 -16.46 8.54
C ILE A 267 2.27 -14.98 8.13
N LEU A 268 2.11 -14.67 6.83
CA LEU A 268 2.17 -13.29 6.33
C LEU A 268 1.16 -12.38 7.05
N ARG A 269 -0.12 -12.77 7.08
CA ARG A 269 -1.18 -11.98 7.74
C ARG A 269 -0.86 -11.69 9.20
N ASN A 270 -0.50 -12.74 9.96
CA ASN A 270 -0.21 -12.60 11.38
C ASN A 270 1.04 -11.75 11.62
N GLN A 271 2.12 -12.01 10.89
CA GLN A 271 3.37 -11.27 11.09
C GLN A 271 3.25 -9.81 10.63
N LEU A 272 2.54 -9.54 9.54
CA LEU A 272 2.30 -8.16 9.09
C LEU A 272 1.44 -7.40 10.10
N ARG A 273 0.39 -8.02 10.66
CA ARG A 273 -0.38 -7.42 11.76
C ARG A 273 0.51 -7.08 12.96
N ASP A 274 1.38 -8.01 13.38
CA ASP A 274 2.28 -7.80 14.51
C ASP A 274 3.35 -6.73 14.22
N LEU A 275 3.64 -6.46 12.94
CA LEU A 275 4.48 -5.35 12.47
C LEU A 275 3.71 -4.03 12.30
N GLY A 276 2.41 -4.00 12.63
CA GLY A 276 1.55 -2.82 12.59
C GLY A 276 1.06 -2.48 11.18
N TYR A 277 0.70 -3.50 10.37
CA TYR A 277 0.01 -3.34 9.10
C TYR A 277 -1.43 -3.83 9.20
N VAL A 278 -2.29 -3.23 8.39
CA VAL A 278 -3.64 -3.72 8.07
C VAL A 278 -3.58 -4.33 6.67
N THR A 279 -4.08 -5.56 6.52
CA THR A 279 -4.03 -6.30 5.25
C THR A 279 -5.39 -6.31 4.57
N HIS A 280 -5.39 -6.05 3.26
CA HIS A 280 -6.55 -6.05 2.39
C HIS A 280 -6.30 -7.00 1.22
N GLU A 281 -7.20 -7.96 1.01
CA GLU A 281 -7.00 -9.01 0.02
C GLU A 281 -8.10 -9.01 -1.02
N ARG A 282 -7.71 -9.27 -2.28
CA ARG A 282 -8.63 -9.44 -3.40
C ARG A 282 -8.09 -10.46 -4.41
N ILE A 283 -8.97 -11.15 -5.09
CA ILE A 283 -8.64 -11.87 -6.31
C ILE A 283 -8.82 -10.89 -7.48
N LEU A 284 -7.71 -10.55 -8.13
CA LEU A 284 -7.71 -9.76 -9.36
C LEU A 284 -7.94 -10.72 -10.52
N ARG A 285 -9.09 -10.59 -11.19
CA ARG A 285 -9.47 -11.42 -12.32
C ARG A 285 -9.13 -10.71 -13.62
N GLY A 286 -8.44 -11.39 -14.54
CA GLY A 286 -8.05 -10.81 -15.82
C GLY A 286 -9.25 -10.27 -16.63
N GLU A 287 -10.39 -10.95 -16.56
CA GLU A 287 -11.62 -10.53 -17.26
C GLU A 287 -12.18 -9.18 -16.79
N GLU A 288 -11.95 -8.78 -15.54
CA GLU A 288 -12.34 -7.45 -15.02
C GLU A 288 -11.52 -6.32 -15.69
N PHE A 289 -10.39 -6.65 -16.32
CA PHE A 289 -9.42 -5.71 -16.91
C PHE A 289 -9.24 -5.91 -18.42
N ASN A 290 -10.23 -6.42 -19.10
CA ASN A 290 -10.21 -6.68 -20.56
C ASN A 290 -9.05 -7.59 -21.00
N ALA A 291 -8.55 -8.46 -20.14
CA ALA A 291 -7.48 -9.37 -20.49
C ALA A 291 -8.00 -10.56 -21.30
N LEU A 292 -7.30 -10.90 -22.37
CA LEU A 292 -7.59 -12.08 -23.17
C LEU A 292 -7.15 -13.38 -22.45
N GLU A 293 -6.09 -13.31 -21.64
CA GLU A 293 -5.61 -14.47 -20.89
C GLU A 293 -6.43 -14.69 -19.63
N HIS A 294 -6.91 -15.92 -19.44
CA HIS A 294 -7.49 -16.35 -18.17
C HIS A 294 -6.38 -16.53 -17.13
N ARG A 295 -6.17 -15.49 -16.30
CA ARG A 295 -5.11 -15.47 -15.29
C ARG A 295 -5.51 -14.69 -14.04
N ASP A 296 -6.14 -15.38 -13.12
CA ASP A 296 -6.51 -14.81 -11.82
C ASP A 296 -5.34 -14.84 -10.83
N ARG A 297 -5.23 -13.80 -10.02
CA ARG A 297 -4.19 -13.69 -8.99
C ARG A 297 -4.75 -13.20 -7.67
N TRP A 298 -4.30 -13.84 -6.62
CA TRP A 298 -4.46 -13.30 -5.28
C TRP A 298 -3.50 -12.12 -5.11
N CYS A 299 -4.06 -11.02 -4.65
CA CYS A 299 -3.32 -9.80 -4.32
C CYS A 299 -3.62 -9.41 -2.88
N MET A 300 -2.58 -9.12 -2.11
CA MET A 300 -2.66 -8.53 -0.79
C MET A 300 -2.00 -7.16 -0.82
N VAL A 301 -2.74 -6.13 -0.44
CA VAL A 301 -2.21 -4.82 -0.10
C VAL A 301 -2.16 -4.74 1.42
N ALA A 302 -0.99 -4.44 1.98
CA ALA A 302 -0.81 -4.19 3.40
C ALA A 302 -0.37 -2.74 3.59
N VAL A 303 -1.19 -1.95 4.26
CA VAL A 303 -0.90 -0.55 4.58
C VAL A 303 -0.56 -0.42 6.05
N THR A 304 0.28 0.54 6.41
CA THR A 304 0.55 0.83 7.82
C THR A 304 -0.73 1.23 8.52
N GLU A 305 -0.94 0.71 9.73
CA GLU A 305 -2.04 1.15 10.60
C GLU A 305 -2.03 2.68 10.75
N GLY A 306 -3.19 3.31 10.52
CA GLY A 306 -3.34 4.76 10.39
C GLY A 306 -3.41 5.27 8.95
N MET A 307 -3.11 4.43 7.94
CA MET A 307 -3.45 4.69 6.55
C MET A 307 -4.77 4.01 6.20
N HIS A 308 -5.54 4.62 5.33
CA HIS A 308 -6.77 4.03 4.80
C HIS A 308 -6.52 3.43 3.41
N PHE A 309 -6.97 2.19 3.21
CA PHE A 309 -7.05 1.54 1.91
C PHE A 309 -8.31 0.69 1.84
N ASP A 310 -9.00 0.72 0.72
CA ASP A 310 -10.11 -0.17 0.42
C ASP A 310 -10.06 -0.58 -1.05
N TRP A 311 -10.47 -1.81 -1.35
CA TRP A 311 -10.56 -2.28 -2.73
C TRP A 311 -11.63 -1.59 -3.56
N ASP A 312 -12.55 -0.85 -2.92
CA ASP A 312 -13.51 0.02 -3.61
C ASP A 312 -12.85 1.22 -4.31
N MET A 313 -11.60 1.55 -3.93
CA MET A 313 -10.76 2.52 -4.64
C MET A 313 -10.28 2.01 -6.00
N LEU A 314 -10.37 0.69 -6.26
CA LEU A 314 -9.92 0.08 -7.50
C LEU A 314 -10.82 0.51 -8.66
N GLN A 315 -10.25 1.20 -9.64
CA GLN A 315 -10.94 1.63 -10.84
C GLN A 315 -10.84 0.54 -11.91
N LEU A 316 -11.98 0.00 -12.32
CA LEU A 316 -12.03 -0.92 -13.44
C LEU A 316 -12.08 -0.14 -14.77
N PRO A 317 -11.40 -0.64 -15.81
CA PRO A 317 -11.50 -0.02 -17.14
C PRO A 317 -12.90 -0.18 -17.71
N ASP A 318 -13.23 0.67 -18.70
CA ASP A 318 -14.44 0.48 -19.49
C ASP A 318 -14.39 -0.88 -20.20
N ASN A 319 -15.53 -1.57 -20.24
CA ASN A 319 -15.60 -2.85 -20.93
C ASN A 319 -15.38 -2.66 -22.44
N LYS A 320 -14.27 -3.16 -22.94
CA LYS A 320 -13.88 -3.10 -24.34
C LYS A 320 -13.76 -4.54 -24.87
N PRO A 321 -14.62 -4.96 -25.77
CA PRO A 321 -14.48 -6.29 -26.37
C PRO A 321 -13.17 -6.33 -27.18
N LEU A 322 -12.27 -7.21 -26.78
CA LEU A 322 -11.03 -7.51 -27.50
C LEU A 322 -11.07 -8.94 -28.01
N THR A 323 -10.43 -9.15 -29.15
CA THR A 323 -10.21 -10.47 -29.73
C THR A 323 -8.70 -10.74 -29.83
N LEU A 324 -8.32 -11.97 -30.08
CA LEU A 324 -6.90 -12.30 -30.29
C LEU A 324 -6.31 -11.56 -31.49
N SER A 325 -7.11 -11.24 -32.51
CA SER A 325 -6.65 -10.46 -33.66
C SER A 325 -6.12 -9.07 -33.28
N ASP A 326 -6.58 -8.46 -32.19
CA ASP A 326 -6.09 -7.16 -31.73
C ASP A 326 -4.65 -7.21 -31.19
N VAL A 327 -4.14 -8.40 -30.86
CA VAL A 327 -2.82 -8.62 -30.23
C VAL A 327 -1.90 -9.56 -31.00
N LEU A 328 -2.42 -10.27 -32.00
CA LEU A 328 -1.63 -11.15 -32.84
C LEU A 328 -0.90 -10.36 -33.95
N ASP A 329 0.28 -10.85 -34.33
CA ASP A 329 1.02 -10.36 -35.49
C ASP A 329 0.37 -10.85 -36.79
N ASP A 330 0.42 -10.04 -37.83
CA ASP A 330 0.03 -10.46 -39.19
C ASP A 330 1.12 -11.37 -39.77
N ILE A 331 0.99 -12.66 -39.51
CA ILE A 331 1.92 -13.67 -39.99
C ILE A 331 1.44 -14.23 -41.34
N PRO A 332 2.21 -14.11 -42.43
CA PRO A 332 1.82 -14.65 -43.73
C PRO A 332 1.44 -16.13 -43.67
N GLU A 333 0.48 -16.53 -44.51
CA GLU A 333 -0.05 -17.91 -44.51
C GLU A 333 1.01 -18.96 -44.91
N ASP A 334 2.01 -18.58 -45.69
CA ASP A 334 3.13 -19.44 -46.09
C ASP A 334 4.33 -19.38 -45.14
N HIS A 335 4.22 -18.66 -44.02
CA HIS A 335 5.33 -18.48 -43.09
C HIS A 335 5.73 -19.81 -42.41
N PRO A 336 7.04 -20.11 -42.26
CA PRO A 336 7.53 -21.34 -41.66
C PRO A 336 7.09 -21.64 -40.22
N MET A 337 6.54 -20.68 -39.51
CA MET A 337 5.97 -20.90 -38.18
C MET A 337 4.74 -21.80 -38.20
N TRP A 338 4.02 -21.85 -39.31
CA TRP A 338 2.87 -22.73 -39.46
C TRP A 338 3.31 -24.18 -39.63
N SER A 339 2.77 -25.06 -38.82
CA SER A 339 3.18 -26.48 -38.77
C SER A 339 1.97 -27.35 -38.45
N GLU A 340 1.93 -28.54 -39.03
CA GLU A 340 0.90 -29.54 -38.71
C GLU A 340 0.95 -30.07 -37.28
N MET A 341 2.05 -29.86 -36.56
CA MET A 341 2.28 -30.37 -35.18
C MET A 341 1.90 -31.86 -35.03
N LYS A 342 2.23 -32.71 -36.02
CA LYS A 342 1.84 -34.14 -36.07
C LYS A 342 2.04 -34.89 -34.77
N GLY A 343 3.17 -34.66 -34.07
CA GLY A 343 3.48 -35.30 -32.80
C GLY A 343 2.52 -34.95 -31.66
N LEU A 344 2.05 -33.70 -31.61
CA LEU A 344 1.08 -33.27 -30.62
C LEU A 344 -0.32 -33.82 -30.92
N LYS A 345 -0.76 -33.81 -32.16
CA LYS A 345 -2.02 -34.40 -32.60
C LYS A 345 -2.06 -35.91 -32.31
N ALA A 346 -1.00 -36.64 -32.68
CA ALA A 346 -0.87 -38.06 -32.36
C ALA A 346 -0.85 -38.36 -30.87
N LYS A 347 -0.30 -37.45 -30.06
CA LYS A 347 -0.37 -37.53 -28.58
C LYS A 347 -1.81 -37.34 -28.09
N GLU A 348 -2.53 -36.38 -28.61
CA GLU A 348 -3.92 -36.12 -28.23
C GLU A 348 -4.79 -37.34 -28.51
N GLU A 349 -4.67 -37.96 -29.69
CA GLU A 349 -5.40 -39.17 -30.04
C GLU A 349 -5.06 -40.34 -29.09
N ARG A 350 -3.79 -40.55 -28.77
CA ARG A 350 -3.39 -41.59 -27.80
C ARG A 350 -3.93 -41.34 -26.41
N ASP A 351 -3.88 -40.09 -25.95
CA ASP A 351 -4.38 -39.72 -24.62
C ASP A 351 -5.93 -39.85 -24.54
N LYS A 352 -6.62 -39.52 -25.64
CA LYS A 352 -8.06 -39.73 -25.80
C LYS A 352 -8.43 -41.21 -25.79
N ALA A 353 -7.70 -42.03 -26.55
CA ALA A 353 -7.87 -43.49 -26.58
C ALA A 353 -7.59 -44.15 -25.22
N ALA A 354 -6.69 -43.56 -24.42
CA ALA A 354 -6.37 -44.01 -23.07
C ALA A 354 -7.32 -43.44 -21.97
N GLY A 355 -8.41 -42.78 -22.34
CA GLY A 355 -9.39 -42.20 -21.41
C GLY A 355 -8.86 -41.01 -20.63
N LYS A 356 -7.72 -40.43 -21.02
CA LYS A 356 -7.19 -39.21 -20.41
C LYS A 356 -7.91 -38.01 -21.01
N GLY A 357 -8.46 -37.14 -20.19
CA GLY A 357 -9.23 -35.97 -20.60
C GLY A 357 -8.43 -34.83 -21.23
N PHE A 358 -7.28 -35.13 -21.83
CA PHE A 358 -6.39 -34.17 -22.44
C PHE A 358 -6.90 -33.73 -23.83
N ARG A 359 -6.92 -32.38 -24.06
CA ARG A 359 -7.18 -31.78 -25.37
C ARG A 359 -6.17 -30.66 -25.62
N MET A 360 -5.74 -30.51 -26.88
CA MET A 360 -4.96 -29.35 -27.30
C MET A 360 -5.84 -28.10 -27.21
N GLN A 361 -5.25 -26.99 -26.78
CA GLN A 361 -5.90 -25.68 -26.76
C GLN A 361 -5.60 -24.97 -28.08
N VAL A 362 -6.58 -24.90 -28.97
CA VAL A 362 -6.47 -24.26 -30.28
C VAL A 362 -7.44 -23.08 -30.33
N PHE A 363 -6.94 -21.91 -30.66
CA PHE A 363 -7.66 -20.67 -30.69
C PHE A 363 -7.65 -20.04 -32.08
N SER A 364 -8.75 -19.37 -32.41
CA SER A 364 -8.92 -18.53 -33.61
C SER A 364 -8.53 -17.08 -33.28
N PRO A 365 -8.11 -16.26 -34.27
CA PRO A 365 -7.97 -14.82 -34.11
C PRO A 365 -9.21 -14.13 -33.58
N ASP A 366 -10.41 -14.66 -33.86
CA ASP A 366 -11.69 -14.08 -33.41
C ASP A 366 -12.05 -14.44 -31.96
N ASP A 367 -11.29 -15.32 -31.32
CA ASP A 367 -11.56 -15.71 -29.93
C ASP A 367 -11.29 -14.54 -28.97
N THR A 368 -12.18 -14.36 -28.01
CA THR A 368 -12.12 -13.30 -26.98
C THR A 368 -11.37 -13.73 -25.73
N LYS A 369 -10.94 -14.99 -25.64
CA LYS A 369 -10.22 -15.54 -24.48
C LYS A 369 -9.17 -16.54 -24.96
N ILE A 370 -8.10 -16.64 -24.17
CA ILE A 370 -7.04 -17.64 -24.37
C ILE A 370 -6.68 -18.29 -23.03
N GLY A 371 -6.23 -19.53 -23.06
CA GLY A 371 -5.74 -20.24 -21.88
C GLY A 371 -4.45 -19.64 -21.31
N THR A 372 -4.14 -19.96 -20.06
CA THR A 372 -2.94 -19.45 -19.37
C THR A 372 -1.65 -19.80 -20.10
N LEU A 373 -0.87 -18.78 -20.45
CA LEU A 373 0.47 -18.91 -21.02
C LEU A 373 1.49 -19.10 -19.88
N THR A 374 2.12 -20.28 -19.84
CA THR A 374 3.01 -20.65 -18.74
C THR A 374 4.48 -20.37 -19.07
N LYS A 375 5.34 -20.33 -18.03
CA LYS A 375 6.79 -20.19 -18.20
C LYS A 375 7.45 -21.17 -19.16
N GLY A 376 6.83 -22.31 -19.37
CA GLY A 376 7.33 -23.37 -20.25
C GLY A 376 6.84 -23.29 -21.68
N TYR A 377 6.20 -22.20 -22.08
CA TYR A 377 5.53 -22.04 -23.37
C TYR A 377 6.45 -22.30 -24.58
N ALA A 378 7.71 -21.87 -24.53
CA ALA A 378 8.70 -22.12 -25.58
C ALA A 378 8.96 -23.60 -25.86
N LYS A 379 8.59 -24.52 -24.95
CA LYS A 379 8.81 -25.97 -25.11
C LYS A 379 7.75 -26.69 -25.96
N VAL A 380 6.81 -25.96 -26.54
CA VAL A 380 5.75 -26.52 -27.43
C VAL A 380 5.00 -27.68 -26.76
N ARG A 381 4.46 -27.44 -25.58
CA ARG A 381 3.73 -28.51 -24.87
C ARG A 381 2.34 -28.71 -25.45
N SER A 382 1.83 -29.90 -25.31
CA SER A 382 0.49 -30.26 -25.77
C SER A 382 -0.64 -29.44 -25.08
N THR A 383 -0.41 -28.99 -23.85
CA THR A 383 -1.37 -28.21 -23.08
C THR A 383 -1.28 -26.71 -23.30
N ASP A 384 -0.28 -26.21 -24.03
CA ASP A 384 -0.11 -24.79 -24.27
C ASP A 384 -1.04 -24.31 -25.39
N PRO A 385 -1.59 -23.08 -25.34
CA PRO A 385 -2.37 -22.49 -26.42
C PRO A 385 -1.65 -22.44 -27.75
N LYS A 386 -2.37 -22.72 -28.84
CA LYS A 386 -1.93 -22.61 -30.21
C LYS A 386 -2.90 -21.76 -31.02
N ILE A 387 -2.39 -21.07 -32.02
CA ILE A 387 -3.20 -20.29 -32.96
C ILE A 387 -3.45 -21.12 -34.22
N LYS A 388 -4.71 -21.15 -34.60
CA LYS A 388 -5.19 -21.82 -35.83
C LYS A 388 -4.80 -20.98 -37.04
N HIS A 389 -4.39 -21.66 -38.10
CA HIS A 389 -4.16 -21.03 -39.41
C HIS A 389 -5.49 -20.50 -40.00
N PRO A 390 -5.47 -19.31 -40.66
CA PRO A 390 -6.70 -18.72 -41.20
C PRO A 390 -7.44 -19.61 -42.20
N THR A 391 -6.75 -20.25 -43.10
CA THR A 391 -7.34 -21.02 -44.22
C THR A 391 -7.12 -22.52 -44.12
N ASP A 392 -5.99 -23.03 -43.62
CA ASP A 392 -5.70 -24.47 -43.47
C ASP A 392 -5.92 -24.96 -42.04
N PRO A 393 -6.99 -25.76 -41.76
CA PRO A 393 -7.30 -26.24 -40.41
C PRO A 393 -6.25 -27.21 -39.85
N ASN A 394 -5.32 -27.70 -40.66
CA ASN A 394 -4.27 -28.61 -40.23
C ASN A 394 -3.05 -27.90 -39.68
N LEU A 395 -2.88 -26.62 -39.98
CA LEU A 395 -1.73 -25.85 -39.58
C LEU A 395 -2.00 -25.06 -38.31
N LEU A 396 -1.04 -25.07 -37.40
CA LEU A 396 -1.05 -24.38 -36.12
C LEU A 396 0.28 -23.67 -35.91
N ARG A 397 0.28 -22.59 -35.15
CA ARG A 397 1.51 -21.94 -34.68
C ARG A 397 1.50 -21.66 -33.21
N GLN A 398 2.67 -21.45 -32.65
CA GLN A 398 2.81 -20.84 -31.33
C GLN A 398 2.60 -19.32 -31.40
N ILE A 399 2.33 -18.73 -30.29
CA ILE A 399 2.33 -17.28 -30.05
C ILE A 399 3.79 -16.81 -30.03
N THR A 400 4.08 -15.69 -30.67
CA THR A 400 5.41 -15.05 -30.62
C THR A 400 5.66 -14.41 -29.23
N PRO A 401 6.91 -14.13 -28.85
CA PRO A 401 7.18 -13.38 -27.63
C PRO A 401 6.49 -12.02 -27.58
N ALA A 402 6.42 -11.31 -28.70
CA ALA A 402 5.76 -10.00 -28.78
C ALA A 402 4.24 -10.11 -28.58
N GLU A 403 3.61 -11.10 -29.20
CA GLU A 403 2.19 -11.42 -28.99
C GLU A 403 1.93 -11.81 -27.52
N HIS A 404 2.82 -12.61 -26.91
CA HIS A 404 2.71 -13.01 -25.51
C HIS A 404 2.77 -11.78 -24.58
N ALA A 405 3.65 -10.81 -24.88
CA ALA A 405 3.70 -9.55 -24.13
C ALA A 405 2.39 -8.77 -24.23
N ARG A 406 1.83 -8.61 -25.44
CA ARG A 406 0.55 -7.91 -25.65
C ARG A 406 -0.63 -8.63 -24.99
N ILE A 407 -0.66 -9.97 -25.04
CA ILE A 407 -1.67 -10.78 -24.32
C ILE A 407 -1.59 -10.54 -22.80
N LYS A 408 -0.38 -10.32 -22.28
CA LYS A 408 -0.14 -9.91 -20.88
C LYS A 408 -0.38 -8.42 -20.64
N GLN A 409 -0.82 -7.67 -21.65
CA GLN A 409 -1.06 -6.23 -21.60
C GLN A 409 0.22 -5.39 -21.41
N PHE A 410 1.41 -5.98 -21.64
CA PHE A 410 2.69 -5.28 -21.66
C PHE A 410 3.10 -4.87 -23.06
N PRO A 411 3.82 -3.74 -23.21
CA PRO A 411 4.46 -3.41 -24.47
C PRO A 411 5.57 -4.43 -24.79
N PRO A 412 5.76 -4.83 -26.06
CA PRO A 412 6.84 -5.76 -26.43
C PRO A 412 8.24 -5.33 -26.03
N SER A 413 8.48 -4.04 -25.80
CA SER A 413 9.76 -3.52 -25.31
C SER A 413 10.16 -4.08 -23.94
N ILE A 414 9.20 -4.58 -23.14
CA ILE A 414 9.48 -5.16 -21.82
C ILE A 414 10.39 -6.41 -21.90
N ILE A 415 10.43 -7.07 -23.05
CA ILE A 415 11.24 -8.26 -23.29
C ILE A 415 12.34 -8.03 -24.34
N GLU A 416 12.60 -6.79 -24.71
CA GLU A 416 13.60 -6.45 -25.73
C GLU A 416 15.01 -6.94 -25.32
N GLY A 417 15.69 -7.60 -26.25
CA GLY A 417 17.02 -8.17 -26.01
C GLY A 417 17.04 -9.53 -25.30
N LEU A 418 15.88 -10.09 -24.93
CA LEU A 418 15.77 -11.46 -24.44
C LEU A 418 15.64 -12.46 -25.59
N SER A 419 16.22 -13.66 -25.43
CA SER A 419 15.90 -14.76 -26.33
C SER A 419 14.42 -15.16 -26.23
N ALA A 420 13.84 -15.71 -27.29
CA ALA A 420 12.43 -16.14 -27.30
C ALA A 420 12.09 -17.07 -26.11
N THR A 421 13.00 -17.96 -25.74
CA THR A 421 12.81 -18.89 -24.62
C THR A 421 12.72 -18.14 -23.29
N ILE A 422 13.64 -17.20 -23.03
CA ILE A 422 13.67 -16.42 -21.80
C ILE A 422 12.49 -15.43 -21.77
N ALA A 423 12.14 -14.82 -22.90
CA ALA A 423 11.01 -13.92 -23.01
C ALA A 423 9.69 -14.64 -22.62
N HIS A 424 9.44 -15.82 -23.19
CA HIS A 424 8.27 -16.63 -22.81
C HIS A 424 8.30 -17.06 -21.33
N GLU A 425 9.47 -17.35 -20.79
CA GLU A 425 9.61 -17.71 -19.39
C GLU A 425 9.26 -16.53 -18.47
N VAL A 426 9.83 -15.36 -18.71
CA VAL A 426 9.57 -14.13 -17.97
C VAL A 426 8.08 -13.77 -18.00
N LEU A 427 7.51 -13.71 -19.20
CA LEU A 427 6.08 -13.40 -19.39
C LEU A 427 5.19 -14.45 -18.73
N GLY A 428 5.50 -15.74 -18.89
CA GLY A 428 4.71 -16.84 -18.35
C GLY A 428 4.75 -16.96 -16.82
N GLN A 429 5.81 -16.44 -16.16
CA GLN A 429 5.89 -16.33 -14.71
C GLN A 429 5.23 -15.04 -14.20
N GLY A 430 5.25 -13.99 -15.00
CA GLY A 430 4.77 -12.67 -14.59
C GLY A 430 3.25 -12.55 -14.47
N VAL A 431 2.82 -11.37 -14.17
CA VAL A 431 1.41 -10.98 -13.98
C VAL A 431 0.77 -10.48 -15.27
N LEU A 432 -0.54 -10.28 -15.29
CA LEU A 432 -1.19 -9.35 -16.22
C LEU A 432 -0.90 -7.92 -15.75
N ARG A 433 -0.67 -7.00 -16.67
CA ARG A 433 -0.26 -5.62 -16.33
C ARG A 433 -1.39 -4.80 -15.70
N GLU A 434 -2.51 -4.69 -16.38
CA GLU A 434 -3.57 -3.74 -16.02
C GLU A 434 -4.19 -3.99 -14.63
N PRO A 435 -4.41 -5.24 -14.14
CA PRO A 435 -4.89 -5.46 -12.79
C PRO A 435 -3.96 -4.88 -11.71
N PHE A 436 -2.64 -4.96 -11.92
CA PHE A 436 -1.65 -4.48 -10.96
C PHE A 436 -1.35 -2.99 -11.13
N VAL A 437 -1.49 -2.43 -12.32
CA VAL A 437 -1.49 -0.97 -12.53
C VAL A 437 -2.65 -0.35 -11.76
N ALA A 438 -3.86 -0.88 -11.91
CA ALA A 438 -5.04 -0.37 -11.20
C ALA A 438 -4.92 -0.51 -9.67
N ALA A 439 -4.42 -1.66 -9.18
CA ALA A 439 -4.18 -1.87 -7.75
C ALA A 439 -3.14 -0.89 -7.21
N SER A 440 -2.07 -0.65 -7.95
CA SER A 440 -1.00 0.28 -7.55
C SER A 440 -1.42 1.73 -7.63
N LYS A 441 -2.31 2.09 -8.57
CA LYS A 441 -2.94 3.40 -8.61
C LYS A 441 -3.79 3.64 -7.36
N ALA A 442 -4.62 2.66 -6.96
CA ALA A 442 -5.40 2.74 -5.72
C ALA A 442 -4.50 2.87 -4.47
N VAL A 443 -3.35 2.18 -4.46
CA VAL A 443 -2.31 2.36 -3.43
C VAL A 443 -1.77 3.78 -3.45
N GLY A 444 -1.45 4.34 -4.62
CA GLY A 444 -0.99 5.72 -4.76
C GLY A 444 -2.01 6.74 -4.25
N GLU A 445 -3.27 6.56 -4.58
CA GLU A 445 -4.38 7.40 -4.08
C GLU A 445 -4.52 7.32 -2.55
N SER A 446 -4.36 6.12 -1.96
CA SER A 446 -4.30 5.92 -0.50
C SER A 446 -3.10 6.65 0.14
N ILE A 447 -1.93 6.60 -0.49
CA ILE A 447 -0.73 7.31 -0.03
C ILE A 447 -0.94 8.82 -0.05
N LEU A 448 -1.50 9.36 -1.12
CA LEU A 448 -1.80 10.81 -1.22
C LEU A 448 -2.84 11.23 -0.19
N ALA A 449 -3.90 10.45 -0.02
CA ALA A 449 -4.92 10.72 1.02
C ALA A 449 -4.30 10.79 2.41
N PHE A 450 -3.41 9.86 2.75
CA PHE A 450 -2.68 9.88 4.03
C PHE A 450 -1.72 11.08 4.14
N ALA A 451 -0.95 11.37 3.10
CA ALA A 451 0.09 12.40 3.17
C ALA A 451 -0.47 13.81 3.31
N TYR A 452 -1.65 14.06 2.74
CA TYR A 452 -2.32 15.35 2.78
C TYR A 452 -3.48 15.41 3.77
N ASP A 453 -3.58 14.42 4.68
CA ASP A 453 -4.62 14.32 5.72
C ASP A 453 -6.06 14.38 5.16
N ASN A 454 -6.25 13.98 3.89
CA ASN A 454 -7.55 13.94 3.22
C ASN A 454 -8.38 12.74 3.69
N GLN A 455 -8.50 12.55 4.99
CA GLN A 455 -9.32 11.47 5.58
C GLN A 455 -10.80 11.85 5.51
N PRO A 456 -11.72 10.92 5.25
CA PRO A 456 -13.16 11.19 5.34
C PRO A 456 -13.60 11.67 6.72
N GLN A 457 -12.89 11.29 7.80
CA GLN A 457 -13.12 11.76 9.16
C GLN A 457 -12.80 13.24 9.29
N ASP A 458 -11.73 13.74 8.65
CA ASP A 458 -11.36 15.14 8.69
C ASP A 458 -12.39 16.02 7.97
N MET A 459 -12.95 15.52 6.86
CA MET A 459 -14.02 16.22 6.16
C MET A 459 -15.29 16.32 7.02
N LYS A 460 -15.62 15.28 7.78
CA LYS A 460 -16.75 15.31 8.71
C LYS A 460 -16.52 16.29 9.86
N GLN A 461 -15.33 16.25 10.47
CA GLN A 461 -14.92 17.19 11.52
C GLN A 461 -14.84 18.61 10.99
N LEU A 462 -14.34 18.82 9.76
CA LEU A 462 -14.30 20.12 9.12
C LEU A 462 -15.72 20.65 8.83
N ILE A 463 -16.62 19.79 8.35
CA ILE A 463 -18.04 20.13 8.17
C ILE A 463 -18.69 20.47 9.52
N GLU A 464 -18.41 19.73 10.58
CA GLU A 464 -18.91 19.98 11.92
C GLU A 464 -18.37 21.31 12.46
N ALA A 465 -17.06 21.57 12.36
CA ALA A 465 -16.43 22.84 12.79
C ALA A 465 -16.96 24.05 12.01
N ILE A 466 -17.05 23.94 10.68
CA ILE A 466 -17.62 25.01 9.84
C ILE A 466 -19.11 25.21 10.15
N SER A 467 -19.85 24.14 10.44
CA SER A 467 -21.27 24.22 10.80
C SER A 467 -21.47 24.90 12.16
N GLU A 468 -20.63 24.62 13.15
CA GLU A 468 -20.66 25.29 14.48
C GLU A 468 -20.33 26.77 14.35
N GLU A 469 -19.31 27.15 13.59
CA GLU A 469 -18.88 28.53 13.41
C GLU A 469 -19.89 29.37 12.59
N ILE A 470 -20.52 28.75 11.59
CA ILE A 470 -21.61 29.38 10.83
C ILE A 470 -22.83 29.59 11.71
N THR A 471 -23.13 28.68 12.63
CA THR A 471 -24.27 28.82 13.56
C THR A 471 -24.08 29.99 14.53
N ASP A 472 -22.83 30.27 14.92
CA ASP A 472 -22.52 31.37 15.88
C ASP A 472 -22.41 32.73 15.20
N THR A 473 -21.97 32.81 13.93
CA THR A 473 -21.62 34.09 13.29
C THR A 473 -22.56 34.50 12.15
N ALA A 474 -23.24 33.57 11.51
CA ALA A 474 -24.04 33.81 10.32
C ALA A 474 -25.45 33.20 10.41
N SER A 475 -26.21 33.65 11.37
CA SER A 475 -27.63 33.25 11.52
C SER A 475 -28.55 33.55 10.31
N MET A 476 -28.01 33.86 9.13
CA MET A 476 -28.84 34.36 8.02
C MET A 476 -28.63 33.73 6.61
N VAL A 477 -27.59 32.92 6.31
CA VAL A 477 -27.35 32.53 4.93
C VAL A 477 -27.36 31.02 4.70
N VAL A 478 -26.65 30.24 5.49
CA VAL A 478 -26.61 28.77 5.38
C VAL A 478 -26.77 28.16 6.77
N SER A 479 -27.85 27.43 6.98
CA SER A 479 -28.15 26.75 8.24
C SER A 479 -27.76 25.27 8.25
N GLU A 480 -27.39 24.72 7.10
CA GLU A 480 -27.01 23.32 6.94
C GLU A 480 -25.95 23.18 5.85
N ILE A 481 -24.86 22.48 6.13
CA ILE A 481 -23.84 22.14 5.13
C ILE A 481 -23.92 20.66 4.77
N ARG A 482 -23.90 20.35 3.48
CA ARG A 482 -23.97 18.99 2.95
C ARG A 482 -22.81 18.71 1.99
N SER A 483 -22.36 17.47 1.97
CA SER A 483 -21.45 16.98 0.92
C SER A 483 -22.18 16.82 -0.41
N PRO A 484 -21.48 16.98 -1.56
CA PRO A 484 -22.09 16.80 -2.86
C PRO A 484 -22.50 15.36 -3.10
N ALA A 485 -23.68 15.15 -3.66
CA ALA A 485 -24.16 13.83 -4.01
C ALA A 485 -23.73 13.45 -5.45
N PRO A 486 -23.48 12.15 -5.73
CA PRO A 486 -23.23 11.66 -7.08
C PRO A 486 -24.42 11.95 -8.01
N ARG A 487 -24.11 12.30 -9.26
CA ARG A 487 -25.11 12.65 -10.31
C ARG A 487 -25.99 13.85 -9.98
N ALA A 488 -25.53 14.72 -9.08
CA ALA A 488 -26.22 15.93 -8.71
C ALA A 488 -25.69 17.15 -9.47
N ILE A 489 -26.56 18.14 -9.60
CA ILE A 489 -26.25 19.45 -10.16
C ILE A 489 -26.56 20.49 -9.10
N TYR A 490 -25.62 21.37 -8.83
CA TYR A 490 -25.76 22.45 -7.87
C TYR A 490 -25.55 23.78 -8.56
N GLU A 491 -26.44 24.73 -8.29
CA GLU A 491 -26.38 26.09 -8.85
C GLU A 491 -26.49 27.09 -7.74
N GLY A 492 -25.62 28.08 -7.75
CA GLY A 492 -25.62 29.15 -6.76
C GLY A 492 -24.25 29.78 -6.59
N PRO A 493 -24.15 30.82 -5.75
CA PRO A 493 -22.91 31.52 -5.50
C PRO A 493 -22.00 30.73 -4.54
N ILE A 494 -20.72 30.93 -4.73
CA ILE A 494 -19.70 30.52 -3.76
C ILE A 494 -19.74 31.53 -2.59
N THR A 495 -20.09 31.07 -1.41
CA THR A 495 -20.21 31.90 -0.21
C THR A 495 -19.02 31.80 0.74
N ILE A 496 -18.24 30.71 0.63
CA ILE A 496 -16.95 30.52 1.30
C ILE A 496 -16.00 29.96 0.27
N ASN A 497 -14.76 30.46 0.23
CA ASN A 497 -13.66 29.92 -0.55
C ASN A 497 -12.37 30.10 0.24
N ASP A 498 -12.12 29.18 1.16
CA ASP A 498 -10.97 29.21 2.05
C ASP A 498 -10.59 27.78 2.51
N LEU A 499 -9.36 27.60 3.03
CA LEU A 499 -8.88 26.33 3.55
C LEU A 499 -8.94 25.13 2.58
N GLY A 500 -8.91 25.38 1.26
CA GLY A 500 -9.01 24.33 0.26
C GLY A 500 -10.43 23.81 0.01
N VAL A 501 -11.44 24.47 0.62
CA VAL A 501 -12.85 24.19 0.41
C VAL A 501 -13.62 25.41 -0.07
N ALA A 502 -14.66 25.17 -0.86
CA ALA A 502 -15.62 26.18 -1.27
C ALA A 502 -17.02 25.75 -0.85
N VAL A 503 -17.80 26.65 -0.26
CA VAL A 503 -19.22 26.41 0.05
C VAL A 503 -20.07 27.14 -0.95
N GLN A 504 -20.93 26.40 -1.65
CA GLN A 504 -21.90 26.91 -2.61
C GLN A 504 -23.28 26.96 -1.96
N ASP A 505 -23.86 28.14 -1.84
CA ASP A 505 -25.23 28.30 -1.38
C ASP A 505 -26.22 27.91 -2.49
N ILE A 506 -26.97 26.85 -2.28
CA ILE A 506 -28.00 26.36 -3.19
C ILE A 506 -29.42 26.80 -2.80
N GLY A 507 -29.51 27.61 -1.76
CA GLY A 507 -30.76 28.16 -1.23
C GLY A 507 -31.40 27.33 -0.13
N ASN A 508 -32.50 27.89 0.41
CA ASN A 508 -33.23 27.31 1.54
C ASN A 508 -32.35 27.06 2.79
N GLY A 509 -31.28 27.83 2.96
CA GLY A 509 -30.35 27.67 4.05
C GLY A 509 -29.40 26.47 3.90
N VAL A 510 -29.27 25.90 2.70
CA VAL A 510 -28.40 24.74 2.45
C VAL A 510 -27.17 25.14 1.64
N GLY A 511 -25.98 24.86 2.17
CA GLY A 511 -24.70 24.96 1.49
C GLY A 511 -24.14 23.62 1.08
N ILE A 512 -23.53 23.57 -0.09
CA ILE A 512 -22.79 22.39 -0.56
C ILE A 512 -21.31 22.67 -0.47
N ILE A 513 -20.58 21.81 0.28
CA ILE A 513 -19.13 21.92 0.42
C ILE A 513 -18.43 21.20 -0.73
N HIS A 514 -17.53 21.90 -1.43
CA HIS A 514 -16.71 21.39 -2.51
C HIS A 514 -15.23 21.51 -2.18
N LYS A 515 -14.40 20.63 -2.74
CA LYS A 515 -12.94 20.81 -2.70
C LYS A 515 -12.53 21.81 -3.78
N VAL A 516 -11.81 22.87 -3.42
CA VAL A 516 -11.36 23.92 -4.37
C VAL A 516 -10.53 23.32 -5.51
N GLU A 517 -9.68 22.34 -5.21
CA GLU A 517 -8.89 21.62 -6.22
C GLU A 517 -9.72 20.96 -7.33
N GLN A 518 -10.98 20.62 -7.03
CA GLN A 518 -11.92 20.00 -7.98
C GLN A 518 -12.74 21.02 -8.77
N LEU A 519 -12.89 22.23 -8.24
CA LEU A 519 -13.65 23.29 -8.88
C LEU A 519 -12.79 24.15 -9.83
N GLY A 520 -11.45 24.09 -9.71
CA GLY A 520 -10.55 25.03 -10.36
C GLY A 520 -10.62 26.44 -9.74
N GLU A 521 -10.23 27.46 -10.48
CA GLU A 521 -10.25 28.84 -10.01
C GLU A 521 -11.69 29.37 -9.95
N VAL A 522 -12.32 29.27 -8.78
CA VAL A 522 -13.61 29.92 -8.46
C VAL A 522 -13.37 31.04 -7.45
N GLN A 523 -14.16 32.13 -7.55
CA GLN A 523 -14.02 33.28 -6.65
C GLN A 523 -15.21 33.39 -5.70
N LEU A 524 -14.98 34.02 -4.54
CA LEU A 524 -16.04 34.34 -3.61
C LEU A 524 -17.10 35.23 -4.27
N GLY A 525 -18.37 34.86 -4.13
CA GLY A 525 -19.50 35.57 -4.75
C GLY A 525 -19.79 35.13 -6.18
N GLU A 526 -18.92 34.35 -6.83
CA GLU A 526 -19.11 33.83 -8.18
C GLU A 526 -20.28 32.82 -8.20
N VAL A 527 -21.20 32.98 -9.15
CA VAL A 527 -22.31 32.04 -9.37
C VAL A 527 -21.90 30.99 -10.38
N VAL A 528 -21.90 29.74 -9.91
CA VAL A 528 -21.48 28.62 -10.73
C VAL A 528 -22.51 27.51 -10.73
N ARG A 529 -22.49 26.71 -11.81
CA ARG A 529 -23.16 25.42 -11.89
C ARG A 529 -22.11 24.34 -11.74
N VAL A 530 -22.24 23.50 -10.73
CA VAL A 530 -21.33 22.38 -10.44
C VAL A 530 -22.07 21.08 -10.71
N VAL A 531 -21.59 20.30 -11.67
CA VAL A 531 -22.20 19.03 -12.09
C VAL A 531 -21.30 17.87 -11.69
N TYR A 532 -21.78 16.98 -10.85
CA TYR A 532 -21.11 15.73 -10.47
C TYR A 532 -21.60 14.59 -11.35
N PRO A 533 -20.82 14.14 -12.36
CA PRO A 533 -21.27 13.08 -13.29
C PRO A 533 -21.44 11.73 -12.59
N THR A 534 -20.52 11.39 -11.66
CA THR A 534 -20.53 10.18 -10.84
C THR A 534 -19.86 10.46 -9.50
N ALA A 535 -19.93 9.51 -8.54
CA ALA A 535 -19.23 9.64 -7.26
C ALA A 535 -17.69 9.72 -7.38
N LYS A 536 -17.13 9.33 -8.52
CA LYS A 536 -15.66 9.18 -8.74
C LYS A 536 -15.11 10.13 -9.82
N ALA A 537 -15.94 10.88 -10.53
CA ALA A 537 -15.47 11.82 -11.55
C ALA A 537 -15.38 13.24 -10.99
N SER A 538 -14.33 13.97 -11.37
CA SER A 538 -14.23 15.40 -11.06
C SER A 538 -15.46 16.15 -11.54
N PRO A 539 -16.00 17.09 -10.78
CA PRO A 539 -17.14 17.88 -11.16
C PRO A 539 -16.79 18.74 -12.38
N LYS A 540 -17.79 19.03 -13.20
CA LYS A 540 -17.72 20.05 -14.25
C LYS A 540 -18.25 21.33 -13.67
N VAL A 541 -17.47 22.41 -13.79
CA VAL A 541 -17.84 23.74 -13.32
C VAL A 541 -18.14 24.63 -14.53
N GLU A 542 -19.28 25.24 -14.54
CA GLU A 542 -19.74 26.18 -15.55
C GLU A 542 -20.07 27.51 -14.88
N ARG A 543 -19.46 28.60 -15.34
CA ARG A 543 -19.78 29.93 -14.85
C ARG A 543 -21.09 30.36 -15.46
N LEU A 544 -22.02 30.82 -14.64
CA LEU A 544 -23.29 31.33 -15.12
C LEU A 544 -23.12 32.78 -15.60
N SER A 545 -23.77 33.15 -16.70
CA SER A 545 -23.69 34.48 -17.25
C SER A 545 -24.34 35.51 -16.32
N GLU A 546 -24.04 36.84 -16.52
CA GLU A 546 -24.66 37.92 -15.75
C GLU A 546 -26.21 37.92 -15.83
N GLY A 547 -26.77 37.45 -16.93
CA GLY A 547 -28.21 37.30 -17.09
C GLY A 547 -28.79 36.16 -16.21
N ASP A 548 -28.07 35.05 -16.07
CA ASP A 548 -28.45 33.93 -15.21
C ASP A 548 -28.24 34.32 -13.74
N LEU A 549 -27.22 35.13 -13.45
CA LEU A 549 -26.95 35.74 -12.16
C LEU A 549 -28.12 36.59 -11.67
N ALA A 550 -28.63 37.49 -12.55
CA ALA A 550 -29.75 38.36 -12.26
C ALA A 550 -31.05 37.58 -12.00
N ALA A 551 -31.30 36.51 -12.74
CA ALA A 551 -32.46 35.62 -12.54
C ALA A 551 -32.35 34.81 -11.24
N SER A 552 -31.15 34.32 -10.87
CA SER A 552 -30.88 33.61 -9.63
C SER A 552 -30.88 34.54 -8.41
N MET A 553 -30.34 35.75 -8.53
CA MET A 553 -30.30 36.76 -7.47
C MET A 553 -31.64 37.42 -7.19
N ALA A 554 -32.51 37.58 -8.21
CA ALA A 554 -33.84 38.18 -8.04
C ALA A 554 -34.78 37.38 -7.13
N GLN A 555 -34.47 36.14 -6.87
CA GLN A 555 -35.27 35.28 -5.99
C GLN A 555 -34.83 35.27 -4.54
N ARG A 556 -33.71 35.95 -4.14
CA ARG A 556 -33.18 35.89 -2.77
C ARG A 556 -32.47 37.16 -2.30
N PRO A 557 -32.91 37.86 -1.22
CA PRO A 557 -32.15 38.91 -0.60
C PRO A 557 -30.98 38.34 0.19
N ARG A 558 -29.76 38.89 0.00
CA ARG A 558 -28.51 38.42 0.68
C ARG A 558 -27.79 39.50 1.41
N PRO A 559 -27.33 39.24 2.64
CA PRO A 559 -26.16 39.92 3.20
C PRO A 559 -24.88 39.21 2.74
N ALA A 560 -23.86 39.99 2.39
CA ALA A 560 -22.50 39.46 2.18
C ALA A 560 -21.98 38.88 3.51
N LEU A 561 -21.30 37.71 3.44
CA LEU A 561 -20.54 37.20 4.59
C LEU A 561 -19.57 38.28 5.06
N SER A 562 -19.62 38.59 6.35
CA SER A 562 -18.84 39.70 6.92
C SER A 562 -17.33 39.36 6.91
N GLU A 563 -16.50 40.42 6.80
CA GLU A 563 -15.03 40.32 7.01
C GLU A 563 -14.66 39.59 8.31
N GLN A 564 -15.60 39.49 9.27
CA GLN A 564 -15.41 38.75 10.51
C GLN A 564 -15.24 37.24 10.31
N LEU A 565 -15.96 36.63 9.38
CA LEU A 565 -15.81 35.18 9.11
C LEU A 565 -14.44 34.87 8.48
N SER A 566 -13.98 35.68 7.51
CA SER A 566 -12.61 35.60 6.97
C SER A 566 -11.56 35.81 8.05
N ASN A 567 -11.79 36.73 9.01
CA ASN A 567 -10.86 36.98 10.09
C ASN A 567 -10.82 35.83 11.10
N SER A 568 -11.96 35.20 11.40
CA SER A 568 -12.03 34.03 12.31
C SER A 568 -11.37 32.81 11.69
N LEU A 569 -11.58 32.55 10.38
CA LEU A 569 -10.91 31.49 9.63
C LEU A 569 -9.40 31.72 9.54
N ASN A 570 -8.95 32.95 9.33
CA ASN A 570 -7.54 33.33 9.35
C ASN A 570 -6.90 33.15 10.73
N ALA A 571 -7.63 33.46 11.81
CA ALA A 571 -7.17 33.25 13.18
C ALA A 571 -7.02 31.74 13.50
N MET A 572 -7.95 30.92 13.04
CA MET A 572 -7.87 29.46 13.17
C MET A 572 -6.69 28.87 12.40
N ASN A 573 -6.43 29.39 11.17
CA ASN A 573 -5.25 29.02 10.37
C ASN A 573 -3.93 29.40 11.07
N ALA A 574 -3.87 30.58 11.68
CA ALA A 574 -2.69 31.01 12.44
C ALA A 574 -2.44 30.08 13.64
N THR A 575 -3.50 29.66 14.34
CA THR A 575 -3.40 28.73 15.46
C THR A 575 -2.96 27.33 15.03
N LEU A 576 -3.47 26.83 13.88
CA LEU A 576 -3.05 25.56 13.30
C LEU A 576 -1.59 25.61 12.82
N GLN A 577 -1.18 26.73 12.19
CA GLN A 577 0.22 26.92 11.79
C GLN A 577 1.18 27.05 12.98
N GLU A 578 0.75 27.69 14.07
CA GLU A 578 1.54 27.72 15.31
C GLU A 578 1.66 26.33 15.95
N GLN A 579 0.59 25.54 15.96
CA GLN A 579 0.63 24.15 16.43
C GLN A 579 1.51 23.26 15.55
N GLU A 580 1.46 23.43 14.22
CA GLU A 580 2.37 22.74 13.29
C GLU A 580 3.83 23.19 13.47
N LEU A 581 4.07 24.47 13.71
CA LEU A 581 5.41 25.01 13.95
C LEU A 581 5.99 24.48 15.27
N GLN A 582 5.17 24.40 16.31
CA GLN A 582 5.56 23.79 17.60
C GLN A 582 5.82 22.30 17.48
N GLN A 583 5.05 21.58 16.66
CA GLN A 583 5.32 20.17 16.35
C GLN A 583 6.59 19.98 15.52
N ARG A 584 6.88 20.89 14.57
CA ARG A 584 8.11 20.87 13.75
C ARG A 584 9.37 21.17 14.56
N THR A 585 9.33 22.11 15.47
CA THR A 585 10.47 22.41 16.36
C THR A 585 10.74 21.29 17.36
N GLY A 586 9.71 20.62 17.87
CA GLY A 586 9.86 19.43 18.71
C GLY A 586 10.45 18.20 17.98
N VAL A 587 10.22 18.09 16.66
CA VAL A 587 10.75 16.98 15.84
C VAL A 587 12.19 17.21 15.39
N GLN A 588 12.64 18.45 15.17
CA GLN A 588 14.03 18.74 14.78
C GLN A 588 15.05 18.48 15.90
N GLU A 589 14.64 18.61 17.16
CA GLU A 589 15.52 18.23 18.28
C GLU A 589 15.64 16.71 18.47
N THR A 590 14.72 15.92 17.93
CA THR A 590 14.69 14.45 18.10
C THR A 590 15.47 13.70 17.00
N MET A 591 15.90 14.38 15.92
CA MET A 591 16.62 13.76 14.80
C MET A 591 18.16 13.85 14.89
N ARG A 592 18.72 14.30 16.00
CA ARG A 592 20.18 14.41 16.19
C ARG A 592 20.76 13.34 17.12
N PHE A 593 20.23 12.09 17.07
CA PHE A 593 20.91 10.95 17.72
C PHE A 593 20.70 9.65 16.96
#